data_296e233d6539f7833232b81aba903355
#
_entry.id   296e233d6539f7833232b81aba903355
#
_cell.length_a   1.000
_cell.length_b   1.000
_cell.length_c   1.000
_cell.angle_alpha   90.00
_cell.angle_beta   90.00
_cell.angle_gamma   90.00
#
_symmetry.space_group_name_H-M   'P 1'
#
loop_
_entity.id
_entity.type
_entity.pdbx_description
1 polymer ?
#
loop_
_entity_poly.entity_id
_entity_poly.type
_entity_poly.pdbx_seq_one_letter_code
_entity_poly.pdbx_strand_id
1 'polypeptide(L)'
;MTFSPKNRAIGATSLFVAFGVVGVIIARNNLAIAWPTILFYTMLVWNDYYSIEHFSKIIPPGKTSQVVVDIILLLLHFVSVFFFGNPFLFAIAMTVLFILAVLKYAGDLPSVKNSRALFRKVKIDALGALISALTLAGMFMGYPWQSTIAWTAIFVGSSIYVILINPLYRDTLGTT
;
A
#
# COMPACT_ATOMS: atom_id res chain seq x y z
N MET A 1 -22.81 -12.09 9.45
CA MET A 1 -21.68 -13.00 9.11
C MET A 1 -20.39 -12.19 9.13
N THR A 2 -19.45 -12.53 10.00
CA THR A 2 -18.11 -11.90 10.01
C THR A 2 -17.17 -12.79 9.20
N PHE A 3 -16.65 -12.26 8.10
CA PHE A 3 -15.64 -12.97 7.30
C PHE A 3 -14.37 -13.20 8.14
N SER A 4 -13.71 -14.34 7.94
CA SER A 4 -12.40 -14.60 8.55
C SER A 4 -11.37 -13.58 8.04
N PRO A 5 -10.32 -13.24 8.85
CA PRO A 5 -9.26 -12.33 8.41
C PRO A 5 -8.64 -12.71 7.06
N LYS A 6 -8.41 -14.02 6.84
CA LYS A 6 -7.90 -14.55 5.57
C LYS A 6 -8.86 -14.30 4.40
N ASN A 7 -10.16 -14.51 4.59
CA ASN A 7 -11.16 -14.30 3.54
C ASN A 7 -11.29 -12.79 3.20
N ARG A 8 -11.16 -11.89 4.20
CA ARG A 8 -11.10 -10.45 3.97
C ARG A 8 -9.89 -10.06 3.13
N ALA A 9 -8.72 -10.60 3.45
CA ALA A 9 -7.50 -10.35 2.70
C ALA A 9 -7.63 -10.84 1.26
N ILE A 10 -8.10 -12.08 1.04
CA ILE A 10 -8.32 -12.65 -0.29
C ILE A 10 -9.30 -11.79 -1.08
N GLY A 11 -10.45 -11.42 -0.50
CA GLY A 11 -11.47 -10.62 -1.18
C GLY A 11 -10.95 -9.24 -1.63
N ALA A 12 -10.30 -8.51 -0.72
CA ALA A 12 -9.72 -7.20 -1.04
C ALA A 12 -8.61 -7.31 -2.09
N THR A 13 -7.69 -8.27 -1.93
CA THR A 13 -6.58 -8.47 -2.86
C THR A 13 -7.05 -8.89 -4.25
N SER A 14 -8.06 -9.77 -4.33
CA SER A 14 -8.66 -10.14 -5.63
C SER A 14 -9.24 -8.93 -6.35
N LEU A 15 -9.87 -8.02 -5.63
CA LEU A 15 -10.38 -6.77 -6.18
C LEU A 15 -9.24 -5.86 -6.67
N PHE A 16 -8.16 -5.71 -5.88
CA PHE A 16 -6.99 -4.92 -6.29
C PHE A 16 -6.28 -5.51 -7.50
N VAL A 17 -6.17 -6.84 -7.59
CA VAL A 17 -5.64 -7.53 -8.78
C VAL A 17 -6.51 -7.22 -9.99
N ALA A 18 -7.84 -7.28 -9.87
CA ALA A 18 -8.75 -6.93 -10.96
C ALA A 18 -8.56 -5.48 -11.42
N PHE A 19 -8.39 -4.52 -10.48
CA PHE A 19 -8.04 -3.14 -10.81
C PHE A 19 -6.70 -3.07 -11.55
N GLY A 20 -5.67 -3.77 -11.07
CA GLY A 20 -4.37 -3.82 -11.72
C GLY A 20 -4.43 -4.32 -13.16
N VAL A 21 -5.23 -5.37 -13.43
CA VAL A 21 -5.45 -5.89 -14.79
C VAL A 21 -6.10 -4.82 -15.68
N VAL A 22 -7.11 -4.11 -15.19
CA VAL A 22 -7.72 -2.98 -15.92
C VAL A 22 -6.68 -1.91 -16.22
N GLY A 23 -5.84 -1.54 -15.26
CA GLY A 23 -4.76 -0.56 -15.44
C GLY A 23 -3.76 -0.98 -16.51
N VAL A 24 -3.34 -2.25 -16.52
CA VAL A 24 -2.43 -2.80 -17.56
C VAL A 24 -3.08 -2.73 -18.95
N ILE A 25 -4.37 -3.08 -19.06
CA ILE A 25 -5.11 -2.99 -20.33
C ILE A 25 -5.14 -1.54 -20.84
N ILE A 26 -5.40 -0.58 -19.95
CA ILE A 26 -5.41 0.85 -20.29
C ILE A 26 -4.01 1.33 -20.72
N ALA A 27 -2.97 0.92 -19.99
CA ALA A 27 -1.59 1.32 -20.27
C ALA A 27 -0.92 0.54 -21.42
N ARG A 28 -1.60 -0.41 -22.07
CA ARG A 28 -1.02 -1.34 -23.04
C ARG A 28 -0.17 -0.72 -24.13
N ASN A 29 -0.53 0.49 -24.60
CA ASN A 29 0.21 1.21 -25.63
C ASN A 29 1.45 1.95 -25.10
N ASN A 30 1.63 2.02 -23.78
CA ASN A 30 2.69 2.76 -23.09
C ASN A 30 3.43 1.89 -22.06
N LEU A 31 3.48 0.57 -22.26
CA LEU A 31 4.07 -0.35 -21.29
C LEU A 31 5.54 -0.03 -20.95
N ALA A 32 6.29 0.50 -21.93
CA ALA A 32 7.68 0.93 -21.70
C ALA A 32 7.80 2.04 -20.64
N ILE A 33 6.75 2.85 -20.46
CA ILE A 33 6.69 3.90 -19.44
C ILE A 33 5.99 3.40 -18.17
N ALA A 34 4.99 2.51 -18.34
CA ALA A 34 4.12 2.07 -17.27
C ALA A 34 4.72 0.93 -16.40
N TRP A 35 5.73 0.20 -16.87
CA TRP A 35 6.22 -0.99 -16.16
C TRP A 35 6.68 -0.72 -14.71
N PRO A 36 7.34 0.43 -14.37
CA PRO A 36 7.74 0.63 -12.98
C PRO A 36 6.53 0.83 -12.06
N THR A 37 5.52 1.57 -12.51
CA THR A 37 4.29 1.80 -11.74
C THR A 37 3.45 0.53 -11.61
N ILE A 38 3.42 -0.32 -12.64
CA ILE A 38 2.78 -1.64 -12.61
C ILE A 38 3.49 -2.53 -11.59
N LEU A 39 4.82 -2.58 -11.62
CA LEU A 39 5.61 -3.36 -10.67
C LEU A 39 5.40 -2.86 -9.23
N PHE A 40 5.43 -1.54 -9.03
CA PHE A 40 5.13 -0.91 -7.75
C PHE A 40 3.76 -1.35 -7.24
N TYR A 41 2.72 -1.21 -8.06
CA TYR A 41 1.35 -1.58 -7.71
C TYR A 41 1.22 -3.07 -7.38
N THR A 42 1.87 -3.95 -8.14
CA THR A 42 1.89 -5.39 -7.88
C THR A 42 2.46 -5.69 -6.49
N MET A 43 3.57 -5.05 -6.13
CA MET A 43 4.18 -5.20 -4.81
C MET A 43 3.34 -4.57 -3.69
N LEU A 44 2.62 -3.47 -3.98
CA LEU A 44 1.67 -2.86 -3.05
C LEU A 44 0.53 -3.85 -2.74
N VAL A 45 -0.10 -4.43 -3.75
CA VAL A 45 -1.16 -5.44 -3.60
C VAL A 45 -0.69 -6.65 -2.79
N TRP A 46 0.55 -7.10 -3.03
CA TRP A 46 1.14 -8.18 -2.24
C TRP A 46 1.32 -7.78 -0.76
N ASN A 47 1.82 -6.58 -0.49
CA ASN A 47 1.96 -6.07 0.87
C ASN A 47 0.60 -5.90 1.57
N ASP A 48 -0.42 -5.44 0.83
CA ASP A 48 -1.77 -5.26 1.35
C ASP A 48 -2.41 -6.59 1.75
N TYR A 49 -2.18 -7.67 1.01
CA TYR A 49 -2.65 -9.00 1.41
C TYR A 49 -2.20 -9.34 2.85
N TYR A 50 -0.90 -9.26 3.12
CA TYR A 50 -0.37 -9.56 4.45
C TYR A 50 -0.82 -8.57 5.51
N SER A 51 -0.88 -7.30 5.14
CA SER A 51 -1.34 -6.22 6.02
C SER A 51 -2.80 -6.44 6.44
N ILE A 52 -3.69 -6.69 5.50
CA ILE A 52 -5.12 -6.91 5.78
C ILE A 52 -5.31 -8.19 6.59
N GLU A 53 -4.66 -9.29 6.22
CA GLU A 53 -4.76 -10.55 6.96
C GLU A 53 -4.30 -10.39 8.41
N HIS A 54 -3.14 -9.76 8.63
CA HIS A 54 -2.55 -9.61 9.95
C HIS A 54 -3.35 -8.64 10.83
N PHE A 55 -3.59 -7.42 10.34
CA PHE A 55 -4.24 -6.39 11.16
C PHE A 55 -5.72 -6.64 11.38
N SER A 56 -6.41 -7.39 10.51
CA SER A 56 -7.77 -7.86 10.78
C SER A 56 -7.89 -8.80 11.98
N LYS A 57 -6.77 -9.39 12.46
CA LYS A 57 -6.74 -10.26 13.64
C LYS A 57 -6.60 -9.47 14.95
N ILE A 58 -5.95 -8.31 14.90
CA ILE A 58 -5.55 -7.56 16.09
C ILE A 58 -6.32 -6.24 16.27
N ILE A 59 -6.82 -5.65 15.19
CA ILE A 59 -7.63 -4.43 15.24
C ILE A 59 -9.11 -4.84 15.44
N PRO A 60 -9.78 -4.37 16.50
CA PRO A 60 -11.19 -4.64 16.70
C PRO A 60 -12.04 -4.12 15.53
N PRO A 61 -13.21 -4.74 15.26
CA PRO A 61 -14.12 -4.27 14.20
C PRO A 61 -14.44 -2.79 14.38
N GLY A 62 -14.27 -2.04 13.29
CA GLY A 62 -14.06 -0.63 13.33
C GLY A 62 -15.25 0.26 13.69
N LYS A 63 -14.89 1.43 14.15
CA LYS A 63 -15.74 2.62 14.21
C LYS A 63 -16.08 3.08 12.78
N THR A 64 -17.20 3.79 12.61
CA THR A 64 -17.64 4.33 11.31
C THR A 64 -16.54 5.10 10.57
N SER A 65 -15.70 5.84 11.30
CA SER A 65 -14.56 6.57 10.72
C SER A 65 -13.51 5.67 10.02
N GLN A 66 -13.28 4.47 10.54
CA GLN A 66 -12.36 3.51 9.93
C GLN A 66 -12.90 2.96 8.62
N VAL A 67 -14.22 2.69 8.58
CA VAL A 67 -14.88 2.23 7.34
C VAL A 67 -14.77 3.29 6.25
N VAL A 68 -14.94 4.57 6.59
CA VAL A 68 -14.77 5.67 5.62
C VAL A 68 -13.35 5.71 5.06
N VAL A 69 -12.32 5.60 5.91
CA VAL A 69 -10.93 5.58 5.46
C VAL A 69 -10.64 4.35 4.59
N ASP A 70 -11.18 3.18 4.94
CA ASP A 70 -11.03 1.96 4.13
C ASP A 70 -11.66 2.12 2.74
N ILE A 71 -12.82 2.76 2.64
CA ILE A 71 -13.45 3.08 1.35
C ILE A 71 -12.59 4.04 0.54
N ILE A 72 -12.03 5.09 1.16
CA ILE A 72 -11.16 6.04 0.47
C ILE A 72 -9.88 5.35 -0.03
N LEU A 73 -9.26 4.48 0.78
CA LEU A 73 -8.11 3.69 0.37
C LEU A 73 -8.44 2.78 -0.82
N LEU A 74 -9.60 2.12 -0.80
CA LEU A 74 -10.08 1.31 -1.92
C LEU A 74 -10.24 2.14 -3.19
N LEU A 75 -10.86 3.32 -3.09
CA LEU A 75 -11.03 4.24 -4.22
C LEU A 75 -9.69 4.73 -4.76
N LEU A 76 -8.70 4.99 -3.90
CA LEU A 76 -7.36 5.37 -4.35
C LEU A 76 -6.65 4.25 -5.10
N HIS A 77 -6.80 2.99 -4.67
CA HIS A 77 -6.30 1.84 -5.45
C HIS A 77 -6.95 1.78 -6.84
N PHE A 78 -8.26 1.98 -6.91
CA PHE A 78 -8.99 2.00 -8.17
C PHE A 78 -8.55 3.17 -9.07
N VAL A 79 -8.44 4.37 -8.53
CA VAL A 79 -8.05 5.56 -9.31
C VAL A 79 -6.60 5.48 -9.76
N SER A 80 -5.70 4.95 -8.93
CA SER A 80 -4.27 4.89 -9.24
C SER A 80 -3.93 4.06 -10.47
N VAL A 81 -4.72 3.02 -10.79
CA VAL A 81 -4.45 2.16 -11.96
C VAL A 81 -4.65 2.87 -13.29
N PHE A 82 -5.46 3.93 -13.34
CA PHE A 82 -5.61 4.77 -14.53
C PHE A 82 -4.36 5.61 -14.81
N PHE A 83 -3.45 5.71 -13.86
CA PHE A 83 -2.21 6.50 -13.94
C PHE A 83 -0.96 5.67 -14.21
N PHE A 84 -1.08 4.38 -14.54
CA PHE A 84 0.10 3.55 -14.81
C PHE A 84 1.00 4.13 -15.92
N GLY A 85 0.41 4.73 -16.95
CA GLY A 85 1.14 5.43 -18.00
C GLY A 85 1.58 6.86 -17.65
N ASN A 86 1.26 7.36 -16.45
CA ASN A 86 1.61 8.70 -15.97
C ASN A 86 2.25 8.62 -14.58
N PRO A 87 3.59 8.45 -14.51
CA PRO A 87 4.29 8.28 -13.23
C PRO A 87 4.06 9.41 -12.22
N PHE A 88 3.88 10.64 -12.70
CA PHE A 88 3.66 11.80 -11.84
C PHE A 88 2.31 11.71 -11.10
N LEU A 89 1.21 11.47 -11.82
CA LEU A 89 -0.11 11.30 -11.20
C LEU A 89 -0.18 10.05 -10.32
N PHE A 90 0.51 8.98 -10.74
CA PHE A 90 0.64 7.77 -9.93
C PHE A 90 1.35 8.05 -8.61
N ALA A 91 2.46 8.81 -8.63
CA ALA A 91 3.19 9.17 -7.42
C ALA A 91 2.36 10.05 -6.48
N ILE A 92 1.55 10.98 -7.01
CA ILE A 92 0.60 11.76 -6.20
C ILE A 92 -0.41 10.81 -5.52
N ALA A 93 -1.04 9.91 -6.28
CA ALA A 93 -2.02 8.98 -5.73
C ALA A 93 -1.42 8.11 -4.62
N MET A 94 -0.20 7.61 -4.81
CA MET A 94 0.50 6.80 -3.81
C MET A 94 0.93 7.61 -2.58
N THR A 95 1.34 8.87 -2.75
CA THR A 95 1.65 9.75 -1.62
C THR A 95 0.42 9.94 -0.73
N VAL A 96 -0.74 10.22 -1.34
CA VAL A 96 -2.01 10.37 -0.61
C VAL A 96 -2.41 9.04 0.05
N LEU A 97 -2.25 7.92 -0.65
CA LEU A 97 -2.55 6.58 -0.12
C LEU A 97 -1.71 6.28 1.15
N PHE A 98 -0.41 6.51 1.11
CA PHE A 98 0.45 6.29 2.28
C PHE A 98 0.12 7.23 3.45
N ILE A 99 -0.19 8.51 3.18
CA ILE A 99 -0.63 9.45 4.22
C ILE A 99 -1.91 8.94 4.89
N LEU A 100 -2.90 8.49 4.12
CA LEU A 100 -4.14 7.95 4.66
C LEU A 100 -3.91 6.64 5.42
N ALA A 101 -3.01 5.78 4.96
CA ALA A 101 -2.62 4.57 5.68
C ALA A 101 -1.98 4.90 7.04
N VAL A 102 -1.11 5.92 7.10
CA VAL A 102 -0.54 6.44 8.36
C VAL A 102 -1.66 6.91 9.29
N LEU A 103 -2.59 7.73 8.81
CA LEU A 103 -3.70 8.26 9.61
C LEU A 103 -4.60 7.14 10.13
N LYS A 104 -4.92 6.15 9.28
CA LYS A 104 -5.68 4.97 9.66
C LYS A 104 -5.01 4.21 10.81
N TYR A 105 -3.78 3.75 10.59
CA TYR A 105 -3.09 2.90 11.56
C TYR A 105 -2.68 3.67 12.83
N ALA A 106 -2.38 4.97 12.73
CA ALA A 106 -2.16 5.80 13.90
C ALA A 106 -3.45 5.96 14.74
N GLY A 107 -4.60 6.10 14.09
CA GLY A 107 -5.91 6.15 14.75
C GLY A 107 -6.29 4.84 15.45
N ASP A 108 -5.76 3.71 14.99
CA ASP A 108 -6.02 2.38 15.57
C ASP A 108 -5.12 2.06 16.77
N LEU A 109 -3.95 2.74 16.91
CA LEU A 109 -2.98 2.49 17.98
C LEU A 109 -3.59 2.44 19.40
N PRO A 110 -4.49 3.37 19.80
CA PRO A 110 -5.08 3.34 21.14
C PRO A 110 -6.00 2.13 21.39
N SER A 111 -6.45 1.47 20.33
CA SER A 111 -7.43 0.36 20.39
C SER A 111 -6.77 -1.02 20.49
N VAL A 112 -5.44 -1.11 20.36
CA VAL A 112 -4.70 -2.38 20.28
C VAL A 112 -3.79 -2.56 21.50
N LYS A 113 -3.99 -3.65 22.27
CA LYS A 113 -3.20 -3.94 23.49
C LYS A 113 -1.70 -4.12 23.22
N ASN A 114 -1.32 -4.76 22.11
CA ASN A 114 0.07 -4.89 21.68
C ASN A 114 0.29 -4.12 20.39
N SER A 115 0.65 -2.86 20.54
CA SER A 115 0.73 -1.92 19.42
C SER A 115 2.08 -1.94 18.66
N ARG A 116 3.06 -2.80 19.04
CA ARG A 116 4.41 -2.79 18.43
C ARG A 116 4.37 -2.99 16.91
N ALA A 117 3.64 -4.01 16.42
CA ALA A 117 3.52 -4.26 14.99
C ALA A 117 2.81 -3.12 14.27
N LEU A 118 1.74 -2.59 14.88
CA LEU A 118 0.98 -1.48 14.34
C LEU A 118 1.81 -0.19 14.29
N PHE A 119 2.57 0.11 15.35
CA PHE A 119 3.49 1.25 15.38
C PHE A 119 4.60 1.14 14.33
N ARG A 120 5.13 -0.09 14.12
CA ARG A 120 6.10 -0.36 13.06
C ARG A 120 5.48 -0.13 11.68
N LYS A 121 4.20 -0.54 11.47
CA LYS A 121 3.47 -0.28 10.22
C LYS A 121 3.31 1.22 9.96
N VAL A 122 2.89 2.00 10.97
CA VAL A 122 2.79 3.47 10.87
C VAL A 122 4.11 4.10 10.41
N LYS A 123 5.25 3.66 10.99
CA LYS A 123 6.57 4.15 10.57
C LYS A 123 6.91 3.80 9.13
N ILE A 124 6.60 2.58 8.69
CA ILE A 124 6.85 2.13 7.32
C ILE A 124 6.01 2.92 6.33
N ASP A 125 4.73 3.14 6.61
CA ASP A 125 3.85 3.91 5.75
C ASP A 125 4.25 5.40 5.72
N ALA A 126 4.67 5.96 6.85
CA ALA A 126 5.21 7.33 6.91
C ALA A 126 6.50 7.49 6.07
N LEU A 127 7.39 6.49 6.13
CA LEU A 127 8.56 6.46 5.26
C LEU A 127 8.16 6.32 3.79
N GLY A 128 7.16 5.50 3.48
CA GLY A 128 6.58 5.39 2.14
C GLY A 128 6.06 6.72 1.62
N ALA A 129 5.31 7.47 2.45
CA ALA A 129 4.82 8.81 2.11
C ALA A 129 5.98 9.79 1.84
N LEU A 130 7.00 9.80 2.69
CA LEU A 130 8.18 10.65 2.54
C LEU A 130 8.94 10.34 1.24
N ILE A 131 9.21 9.07 0.96
CA ILE A 131 9.93 8.67 -0.26
C ILE A 131 9.10 9.00 -1.50
N SER A 132 7.78 8.83 -1.47
CA SER A 132 6.89 9.22 -2.57
C SER A 132 6.91 10.73 -2.81
N ALA A 133 6.93 11.54 -1.75
CA ALA A 133 7.05 13.00 -1.85
C ALA A 133 8.42 13.43 -2.41
N LEU A 134 9.52 12.77 -2.01
CA LEU A 134 10.85 13.00 -2.58
C LEU A 134 10.92 12.60 -4.06
N THR A 135 10.19 11.54 -4.44
CA THR A 135 10.06 11.13 -5.85
C THR A 135 9.38 12.22 -6.67
N LEU A 136 8.30 12.82 -6.16
CA LEU A 136 7.65 13.97 -6.80
C LEU A 136 8.61 15.16 -6.96
N ALA A 137 9.40 15.48 -5.94
CA ALA A 137 10.41 16.53 -6.03
C ALA A 137 11.42 16.25 -7.14
N GLY A 138 11.93 15.01 -7.25
CA GLY A 138 12.83 14.62 -8.34
C GLY A 138 12.19 14.72 -9.73
N MET A 139 10.89 14.42 -9.84
CA MET A 139 10.14 14.60 -11.10
C MET A 139 9.99 16.08 -11.48
N PHE A 140 9.72 16.96 -10.51
CA PHE A 140 9.70 18.42 -10.73
C PHE A 140 11.07 18.97 -11.14
N MET A 141 12.16 18.36 -10.71
CA MET A 141 13.52 18.71 -11.12
C MET A 141 13.89 18.24 -12.53
N GLY A 142 12.97 17.59 -13.26
CA GLY A 142 13.18 17.13 -14.63
C GLY A 142 13.68 15.68 -14.76
N TYR A 143 13.62 14.88 -13.69
CA TYR A 143 14.05 13.48 -13.67
C TYR A 143 12.90 12.48 -13.45
N PRO A 144 11.77 12.55 -14.20
CA PRO A 144 10.59 11.75 -13.90
C PRO A 144 10.86 10.24 -14.01
N TRP A 145 11.60 9.82 -15.03
CA TRP A 145 11.90 8.41 -15.27
C TRP A 145 12.83 7.82 -14.21
N GLN A 146 13.95 8.49 -13.95
CA GLN A 146 14.93 8.05 -12.95
C GLN A 146 14.32 7.98 -11.54
N SER A 147 13.54 8.99 -11.18
CA SER A 147 12.83 9.06 -9.90
C SER A 147 11.84 7.91 -9.76
N THR A 148 11.09 7.58 -10.82
CA THR A 148 10.11 6.48 -10.81
C THR A 148 10.80 5.12 -10.63
N ILE A 149 11.88 4.86 -11.35
CA ILE A 149 12.63 3.61 -11.23
C ILE A 149 13.24 3.47 -9.84
N ALA A 150 13.92 4.52 -9.35
CA ALA A 150 14.54 4.49 -8.02
C ALA A 150 13.49 4.24 -6.93
N TRP A 151 12.37 4.94 -6.99
CA TRP A 151 11.26 4.78 -6.06
C TRP A 151 10.70 3.35 -6.10
N THR A 152 10.44 2.81 -7.29
CA THR A 152 9.95 1.44 -7.45
C THR A 152 10.94 0.43 -6.88
N ALA A 153 12.24 0.58 -7.15
CA ALA A 153 13.27 -0.30 -6.63
C ALA A 153 13.34 -0.27 -5.09
N ILE A 154 13.28 0.92 -4.49
CA ILE A 154 13.23 1.10 -3.04
C ILE A 154 11.99 0.43 -2.46
N PHE A 155 10.82 0.62 -3.07
CA PHE A 155 9.56 0.04 -2.59
C PHE A 155 9.56 -1.48 -2.69
N VAL A 156 10.01 -2.05 -3.81
CA VAL A 156 10.14 -3.50 -4.00
C VAL A 156 11.11 -4.10 -2.98
N GLY A 157 12.29 -3.51 -2.81
CA GLY A 157 13.28 -3.96 -1.85
C GLY A 157 12.77 -3.90 -0.41
N SER A 158 12.11 -2.80 -0.03
CA SER A 158 11.52 -2.65 1.31
C SER A 158 10.36 -3.63 1.54
N SER A 159 9.53 -3.89 0.55
CA SER A 159 8.42 -4.86 0.64
C SER A 159 8.97 -6.29 0.83
N ILE A 160 9.98 -6.69 0.06
CA ILE A 160 10.66 -7.98 0.23
C ILE A 160 11.26 -8.08 1.64
N TYR A 161 11.95 -7.04 2.10
CA TYR A 161 12.53 -7.01 3.44
C TYR A 161 11.47 -7.19 4.54
N VAL A 162 10.37 -6.44 4.47
CA VAL A 162 9.29 -6.43 5.49
C VAL A 162 8.46 -7.71 5.47
N ILE A 163 8.34 -8.38 4.32
CA ILE A 163 7.52 -9.58 4.20
C ILE A 163 8.36 -10.85 4.44
N LEU A 164 9.58 -10.93 3.91
CA LEU A 164 10.36 -12.16 3.89
C LEU A 164 11.54 -12.18 4.86
N ILE A 165 12.29 -11.07 4.99
CA ILE A 165 13.57 -11.04 5.72
C ILE A 165 13.34 -10.71 7.19
N ASN A 166 12.62 -9.61 7.46
CA ASN A 166 12.28 -9.19 8.81
C ASN A 166 10.76 -9.00 8.92
N PRO A 167 10.00 -10.12 8.95
CA PRO A 167 8.58 -10.09 8.73
C PRO A 167 7.86 -9.30 9.81
N LEU A 168 7.19 -8.22 9.35
CA LEU A 168 6.33 -7.37 10.18
C LEU A 168 5.14 -8.16 10.74
N TYR A 169 4.70 -9.16 9.99
CA TYR A 169 3.43 -9.85 10.17
C TYR A 169 3.53 -11.19 10.93
N ARG A 170 4.73 -11.57 11.42
CA ARG A 170 4.95 -12.82 12.18
C ARG A 170 4.87 -12.69 13.70
N ASP A 171 5.16 -11.52 14.25
CA ASP A 171 5.49 -11.36 15.68
C ASP A 171 4.30 -11.36 16.65
N THR A 172 3.09 -11.68 16.23
CA THR A 172 1.91 -11.62 17.12
C THR A 172 1.31 -12.97 17.50
N LEU A 173 1.85 -14.10 17.02
CA LEU A 173 1.28 -15.42 17.27
C LEU A 173 2.11 -16.31 18.21
N GLY A 174 3.15 -15.83 18.81
CA GLY A 174 4.09 -16.65 19.54
C GLY A 174 4.67 -16.07 20.83
N THR A 175 3.87 -15.51 21.74
CA THR A 175 4.20 -15.42 23.18
C THR A 175 2.91 -15.18 23.96
N THR A 176 2.21 -16.21 24.25
CA THR A 176 1.38 -16.31 25.48
C THR A 176 2.20 -16.88 26.58
#